data_860529c8ffd7546028c162dcf3661942
#
_entry.id   860529c8ffd7546028c162dcf3661942
#
_cell.length_a   1.000
_cell.length_b   1.000
_cell.length_c   1.000
_cell.angle_alpha   90.00
_cell.angle_beta   90.00
_cell.angle_gamma   90.00
#
_symmetry.space_group_name_H-M   'P 1'
#
loop_
_entity.id
_entity.type
_entity.pdbx_description
1 polymer ?
#
loop_
_entity_poly.entity_id
_entity_poly.type
_entity_poly.pdbx_seq_one_letter_code
_entity_poly.pdbx_strand_id
1 'polypeptide(L)'
;GTLPAADVVSVTSSCPAFPTGAGRSGTGAEAAPPWFHRRSTALSMDVVGVFRMKVTVDKSVLCKRYAGFTVALLVCALGVALVTNACLGTSPITSLPYALSAIFPLSLGTVTFLSNICFLVVQKALLGRYFTVGHLMQIPAVFLFGVFIDGWMWATSYLMTDVYWQQMLMCLVGSMVLGLGVSLEIISNATVLPGEGMVVAIVFRTHKNFGNIKVLFDCSLVLASVLLSLAVLHTIVGLREGTIISAVLVGMSVRFFSRWTRRLAPLFWDKEKLEKARRRRVVLQESYAA
;
A
#
# COMPACT_ATOMS: atom_id res chain seq x y z
N GLY A 1 5.40 -30.35 -46.83
CA GLY A 1 6.50 -29.88 -46.00
C GLY A 1 6.06 -29.79 -44.57
N THR A 2 6.31 -30.83 -43.80
CA THR A 2 6.05 -30.99 -42.39
C THR A 2 7.06 -30.18 -41.56
N LEU A 3 6.60 -29.29 -40.66
CA LEU A 3 7.43 -28.64 -39.67
C LEU A 3 7.54 -29.54 -38.43
N PRO A 4 8.71 -29.63 -37.78
CA PRO A 4 8.91 -30.49 -36.63
C PRO A 4 8.39 -29.84 -35.32
N ALA A 5 7.92 -30.72 -34.43
CA ALA A 5 7.44 -30.41 -33.07
C ALA A 5 8.58 -29.86 -32.21
N ALA A 6 8.34 -28.75 -31.53
CA ALA A 6 9.25 -28.18 -30.57
C ALA A 6 9.07 -28.85 -29.19
N ASP A 7 10.19 -29.28 -28.64
CA ASP A 7 10.37 -29.99 -27.40
C ASP A 7 9.75 -29.27 -26.19
N VAL A 8 8.92 -30.02 -25.47
CA VAL A 8 8.44 -29.64 -24.12
C VAL A 8 9.55 -30.00 -23.13
N VAL A 9 10.33 -29.02 -22.72
CA VAL A 9 11.29 -29.18 -21.62
C VAL A 9 10.52 -29.19 -20.32
N SER A 10 10.32 -30.38 -19.77
CA SER A 10 9.84 -30.60 -18.40
C SER A 10 10.94 -30.20 -17.41
N VAL A 11 10.79 -29.04 -16.76
CA VAL A 11 11.62 -28.66 -15.59
C VAL A 11 10.94 -29.14 -14.34
N THR A 12 11.25 -30.36 -13.92
CA THR A 12 11.06 -30.84 -12.57
C THR A 12 12.13 -30.22 -11.69
N SER A 13 11.80 -29.14 -10.97
CA SER A 13 12.67 -28.59 -9.92
C SER A 13 12.35 -29.27 -8.60
N SER A 14 13.22 -30.19 -8.21
CA SER A 14 13.37 -30.75 -6.87
C SER A 14 13.56 -29.65 -5.83
N CYS A 15 12.68 -29.60 -4.84
CA CYS A 15 12.88 -28.86 -3.60
C CYS A 15 13.97 -29.54 -2.76
N PRO A 16 14.96 -28.83 -2.23
CA PRO A 16 15.84 -29.39 -1.20
C PRO A 16 15.09 -29.51 0.11
N ALA A 17 15.17 -30.68 0.74
CA ALA A 17 14.64 -31.00 2.06
C ALA A 17 15.34 -30.16 3.15
N PHE A 18 14.55 -29.64 4.08
CA PHE A 18 15.06 -29.02 5.30
C PHE A 18 15.57 -30.10 6.27
N PRO A 19 16.74 -29.90 6.92
CA PRO A 19 17.22 -30.81 7.96
C PRO A 19 16.41 -30.62 9.24
N THR A 20 15.83 -31.73 9.72
CA THR A 20 15.28 -31.85 11.07
C THR A 20 16.44 -31.98 12.06
N GLY A 21 16.72 -30.92 12.79
CA GLY A 21 17.67 -30.93 13.91
C GLY A 21 16.94 -30.93 15.24
N ALA A 22 17.11 -31.99 15.98
CA ALA A 22 16.59 -32.18 17.34
C ALA A 22 17.40 -31.43 18.39
N GLY A 23 16.73 -30.88 19.39
CA GLY A 23 17.18 -30.80 20.79
C GLY A 23 17.90 -29.54 21.23
N ARG A 24 17.24 -28.72 22.07
CA ARG A 24 17.63 -28.49 23.46
C ARG A 24 16.68 -27.54 24.20
N SER A 25 16.44 -27.96 25.41
CA SER A 25 15.73 -27.37 26.54
C SER A 25 16.11 -25.95 26.93
N GLY A 26 15.14 -25.16 27.41
CA GLY A 26 15.40 -24.18 28.45
C GLY A 26 14.62 -22.88 28.37
N THR A 27 13.78 -22.68 29.37
CA THR A 27 13.25 -21.44 29.95
C THR A 27 12.03 -20.76 29.29
N GLY A 28 10.99 -20.73 30.10
CA GLY A 28 9.68 -20.12 29.97
C GLY A 28 9.57 -18.79 29.25
N ALA A 29 9.07 -18.89 28.04
CA ALA A 29 8.32 -17.83 27.40
C ALA A 29 7.01 -18.49 26.97
N GLU A 30 5.88 -17.98 27.44
CA GLU A 30 4.54 -18.43 27.05
C GLU A 30 4.46 -18.46 25.52
N ALA A 31 4.40 -19.66 24.97
CA ALA A 31 4.28 -19.87 23.53
C ALA A 31 2.92 -19.32 23.09
N ALA A 32 2.93 -18.31 22.26
CA ALA A 32 1.73 -17.78 21.62
C ALA A 32 0.97 -18.95 20.97
N PRO A 33 -0.37 -18.98 21.11
CA PRO A 33 -1.17 -20.11 20.66
C PRO A 33 -1.00 -20.32 19.14
N PRO A 34 -1.02 -21.58 18.65
CA PRO A 34 -0.66 -21.94 17.27
C PRO A 34 -1.54 -21.29 16.19
N TRP A 35 -2.72 -20.77 16.56
CA TRP A 35 -3.59 -20.01 15.65
C TRP A 35 -3.11 -18.57 15.37
N PHE A 36 -2.27 -17.99 16.25
CA PHE A 36 -1.71 -16.65 16.07
C PHE A 36 -0.64 -16.63 14.96
N HIS A 37 0.21 -17.64 14.88
CA HIS A 37 1.22 -17.76 13.83
C HIS A 37 0.63 -18.10 12.45
N ARG A 38 -0.47 -18.87 12.37
CA ARG A 38 -1.10 -19.24 11.09
C ARG A 38 -1.81 -18.08 10.38
N ARG A 39 -2.42 -17.15 11.11
CA ARG A 39 -3.09 -15.99 10.49
C ARG A 39 -2.12 -14.98 9.89
N SER A 40 -0.95 -14.83 10.49
CA SER A 40 0.03 -13.84 10.04
C SER A 40 0.80 -14.28 8.79
N THR A 41 1.09 -15.58 8.67
CA THR A 41 1.78 -16.14 7.50
C THR A 41 0.89 -16.20 6.25
N ALA A 42 -0.41 -16.48 6.40
CA ALA A 42 -1.34 -16.47 5.26
C ALA A 42 -1.52 -15.07 4.65
N LEU A 43 -1.61 -14.03 5.50
CA LEU A 43 -1.72 -12.64 5.02
C LEU A 43 -0.44 -12.15 4.34
N SER A 44 0.73 -12.58 4.84
CA SER A 44 2.02 -12.24 4.24
C SER A 44 2.26 -12.95 2.90
N MET A 45 1.76 -14.19 2.75
CA MET A 45 1.84 -14.94 1.49
C MET A 45 0.91 -14.36 0.42
N ASP A 46 -0.26 -13.85 0.76
CA ASP A 46 -1.17 -13.21 -0.20
C ASP A 46 -0.60 -11.89 -0.75
N VAL A 47 0.09 -11.11 0.08
CA VAL A 47 0.75 -9.86 -0.33
C VAL A 47 1.96 -10.14 -1.24
N VAL A 48 2.74 -11.18 -0.94
CA VAL A 48 3.87 -11.62 -1.79
C VAL A 48 3.39 -12.26 -3.09
N GLY A 49 2.23 -12.94 -3.09
CA GLY A 49 1.60 -13.54 -4.28
C GLY A 49 1.21 -12.50 -5.34
N VAL A 50 0.86 -11.28 -4.94
CA VAL A 50 0.53 -10.17 -5.85
C VAL A 50 1.76 -9.78 -6.70
N PHE A 51 2.97 -9.90 -6.17
CA PHE A 51 4.20 -9.53 -6.86
C PHE A 51 4.68 -10.57 -7.92
N ARG A 52 4.18 -11.80 -7.90
CA ARG A 52 4.72 -12.92 -8.70
C ARG A 52 3.93 -13.27 -9.96
N MET A 53 2.83 -12.57 -10.28
CA MET A 53 2.03 -12.94 -11.44
C MET A 53 2.52 -12.29 -12.74
N LYS A 54 3.39 -12.99 -13.47
CA LYS A 54 3.53 -12.82 -14.92
C LYS A 54 2.27 -13.44 -15.56
N VAL A 55 1.31 -12.62 -15.94
CA VAL A 55 0.10 -13.08 -16.62
C VAL A 55 -0.01 -12.31 -17.93
N THR A 56 -0.12 -13.03 -19.02
CA THR A 56 -0.67 -12.50 -20.27
C THR A 56 -2.09 -12.02 -19.98
N VAL A 57 -2.22 -10.71 -19.73
CA VAL A 57 -3.51 -10.07 -19.46
C VAL A 57 -4.01 -9.53 -20.79
N ASP A 58 -5.23 -9.85 -21.15
CA ASP A 58 -5.93 -9.25 -22.29
C ASP A 58 -5.83 -7.72 -22.20
N LYS A 59 -5.51 -7.04 -23.30
CA LYS A 59 -5.32 -5.58 -23.35
C LYS A 59 -6.52 -4.83 -22.80
N SER A 60 -7.73 -5.33 -23.02
CA SER A 60 -8.98 -4.76 -22.55
C SER A 60 -9.08 -4.79 -20.99
N VAL A 61 -8.68 -5.89 -20.37
CA VAL A 61 -8.64 -6.03 -18.90
C VAL A 61 -7.56 -5.13 -18.29
N LEU A 62 -6.42 -5.01 -18.96
CA LEU A 62 -5.34 -4.13 -18.54
C LEU A 62 -5.79 -2.66 -18.55
N CYS A 63 -6.44 -2.21 -19.63
CA CYS A 63 -6.98 -0.86 -19.73
C CYS A 63 -7.98 -0.55 -18.60
N LYS A 64 -8.91 -1.47 -18.32
CA LYS A 64 -9.87 -1.32 -17.21
C LYS A 64 -9.19 -1.21 -15.84
N ARG A 65 -8.13 -1.98 -15.61
CA ARG A 65 -7.35 -1.92 -14.36
C ARG A 65 -6.66 -0.59 -14.18
N TYR A 66 -5.98 -0.09 -15.21
CA TYR A 66 -5.31 1.20 -15.14
C TYR A 66 -6.31 2.35 -15.04
N ALA A 67 -7.45 2.30 -15.73
CA ALA A 67 -8.53 3.27 -15.57
C ALA A 67 -9.08 3.28 -14.14
N GLY A 68 -9.39 2.11 -13.57
CA GLY A 68 -9.84 1.99 -12.18
C GLY A 68 -8.79 2.46 -11.17
N PHE A 69 -7.51 2.19 -11.45
CA PHE A 69 -6.39 2.67 -10.64
C PHE A 69 -6.27 4.21 -10.70
N THR A 70 -6.42 4.82 -11.88
CA THR A 70 -6.42 6.29 -12.02
C THR A 70 -7.56 6.93 -11.23
N VAL A 71 -8.77 6.34 -11.26
CA VAL A 71 -9.89 6.80 -10.42
C VAL A 71 -9.56 6.64 -8.93
N ALA A 72 -8.94 5.54 -8.54
CA ALA A 72 -8.51 5.32 -7.17
C ALA A 72 -7.50 6.38 -6.71
N LEU A 73 -6.50 6.72 -7.56
CA LEU A 73 -5.53 7.78 -7.28
C LEU A 73 -6.20 9.15 -7.13
N LEU A 74 -7.19 9.45 -7.98
CA LEU A 74 -7.94 10.71 -7.90
C LEU A 74 -8.69 10.83 -6.56
N VAL A 75 -9.33 9.74 -6.12
CA VAL A 75 -10.03 9.68 -4.82
C VAL A 75 -9.04 9.74 -3.64
N CYS A 76 -7.91 9.02 -3.74
CA CYS A 76 -6.85 9.11 -2.73
C CYS A 76 -6.32 10.54 -2.59
N ALA A 77 -6.04 11.21 -3.70
CA ALA A 77 -5.53 12.58 -3.71
C ALA A 77 -6.52 13.58 -3.09
N LEU A 78 -7.84 13.41 -3.35
CA LEU A 78 -8.87 14.18 -2.68
C LEU A 78 -8.84 13.96 -1.16
N GLY A 79 -8.73 12.70 -0.71
CA GLY A 79 -8.63 12.38 0.71
C GLY A 79 -7.39 13.02 1.36
N VAL A 80 -6.25 12.98 0.70
CA VAL A 80 -5.01 13.64 1.15
C VAL A 80 -5.20 15.15 1.26
N ALA A 81 -5.77 15.79 0.24
CA ALA A 81 -6.01 17.23 0.22
C ALA A 81 -6.95 17.67 1.36
N LEU A 82 -8.05 16.95 1.58
CA LEU A 82 -8.99 17.25 2.66
C LEU A 82 -8.35 17.11 4.05
N VAL A 83 -7.60 16.03 4.29
CA VAL A 83 -6.89 15.85 5.59
C VAL A 83 -5.86 16.93 5.80
N THR A 84 -5.13 17.32 4.76
CA THR A 84 -4.08 18.34 4.83
C THR A 84 -4.67 19.73 5.06
N ASN A 85 -5.71 20.12 4.30
CA ASN A 85 -6.39 21.41 4.43
C ASN A 85 -7.22 21.54 5.73
N ALA A 86 -7.46 20.43 6.44
CA ALA A 86 -8.06 20.46 7.77
C ALA A 86 -7.15 21.12 8.84
N CYS A 87 -5.85 21.32 8.54
CA CYS A 87 -4.86 21.93 9.44
C CYS A 87 -4.71 21.23 10.82
N LEU A 88 -5.26 20.01 10.99
CA LEU A 88 -5.13 19.17 12.19
C LEU A 88 -4.00 18.14 12.10
N GLY A 89 -3.20 18.22 11.04
CA GLY A 89 -2.14 17.28 10.72
C GLY A 89 -2.41 16.56 9.41
N THR A 90 -1.51 15.67 9.02
CA THR A 90 -1.60 14.91 7.77
C THR A 90 -1.62 13.41 8.05
N SER A 91 -1.86 12.58 7.03
CA SER A 91 -1.72 11.13 7.19
C SER A 91 -0.24 10.76 7.42
N PRO A 92 0.07 9.66 8.12
CA PRO A 92 1.46 9.28 8.43
C PRO A 92 2.37 9.21 7.20
N ILE A 93 1.88 8.68 6.09
CA ILE A 93 2.67 8.55 4.85
C ILE A 93 2.92 9.89 4.16
N THR A 94 2.04 10.88 4.36
CA THR A 94 2.17 12.22 3.80
C THR A 94 2.85 13.21 4.75
N SER A 95 3.14 12.81 5.99
CA SER A 95 3.75 13.69 7.00
C SER A 95 5.14 14.19 6.56
N LEU A 96 5.99 13.30 6.06
CA LEU A 96 7.31 13.68 5.58
C LEU A 96 7.26 14.56 4.32
N PRO A 97 6.49 14.24 3.25
CA PRO A 97 6.27 15.15 2.14
C PRO A 97 5.73 16.52 2.56
N TYR A 98 4.83 16.57 3.51
CA TYR A 98 4.25 17.82 4.00
C TYR A 98 5.30 18.69 4.74
N ALA A 99 6.10 18.10 5.61
CA ALA A 99 7.18 18.82 6.27
C ALA A 99 8.22 19.36 5.26
N LEU A 100 8.56 18.57 4.25
CA LEU A 100 9.43 18.99 3.17
C LEU A 100 8.83 20.14 2.33
N SER A 101 7.53 20.09 2.03
CA SER A 101 6.86 21.17 1.30
C SER A 101 6.76 22.48 2.09
N ALA A 102 6.76 22.39 3.42
CA ALA A 102 6.82 23.57 4.29
C ALA A 102 8.24 24.18 4.36
N ILE A 103 9.28 23.37 4.15
CA ILE A 103 10.69 23.83 4.16
C ILE A 103 11.10 24.38 2.80
N PHE A 104 10.73 23.70 1.73
CA PHE A 104 11.09 24.07 0.36
C PHE A 104 9.90 24.74 -0.34
N PRO A 105 10.12 25.72 -1.24
CA PRO A 105 9.06 26.40 -1.99
C PRO A 105 8.51 25.48 -3.11
N LEU A 106 8.07 24.30 -2.75
CA LEU A 106 7.54 23.26 -3.64
C LEU A 106 6.13 22.88 -3.23
N SER A 107 5.30 22.53 -4.22
CA SER A 107 3.95 22.05 -3.94
C SER A 107 3.97 20.68 -3.23
N LEU A 108 2.91 20.38 -2.47
CA LEU A 108 2.76 19.09 -1.79
C LEU A 108 2.81 17.92 -2.78
N GLY A 109 2.17 18.07 -3.95
CA GLY A 109 2.18 17.04 -4.98
C GLY A 109 3.57 16.79 -5.55
N THR A 110 4.33 17.87 -5.82
CA THR A 110 5.72 17.76 -6.30
C THR A 110 6.60 17.05 -5.28
N VAL A 111 6.53 17.42 -4.00
CA VAL A 111 7.32 16.78 -2.95
C VAL A 111 6.88 15.34 -2.73
N THR A 112 5.57 15.06 -2.81
CA THR A 112 5.06 13.68 -2.75
C THR A 112 5.60 12.84 -3.90
N PHE A 113 5.64 13.39 -5.11
CA PHE A 113 6.26 12.72 -6.27
C PHE A 113 7.73 12.41 -6.01
N LEU A 114 8.53 13.39 -5.59
CA LEU A 114 9.96 13.19 -5.30
C LEU A 114 10.20 12.15 -4.19
N SER A 115 9.44 12.22 -3.11
CA SER A 115 9.52 11.26 -2.01
C SER A 115 9.20 9.82 -2.46
N ASN A 116 8.19 9.67 -3.31
CA ASN A 116 7.86 8.37 -3.88
C ASN A 116 8.92 7.86 -4.86
N ILE A 117 9.60 8.72 -5.60
CA ILE A 117 10.76 8.32 -6.43
C ILE A 117 11.90 7.83 -5.52
N CYS A 118 12.17 8.51 -4.39
CA CYS A 118 13.15 8.02 -3.42
C CYS A 118 12.75 6.63 -2.89
N PHE A 119 11.49 6.41 -2.54
CA PHE A 119 11.00 5.09 -2.12
C PHE A 119 11.20 4.04 -3.21
N LEU A 120 10.97 4.38 -4.48
CA LEU A 120 11.19 3.48 -5.61
C LEU A 120 12.67 3.11 -5.79
N VAL A 121 13.58 4.07 -5.59
CA VAL A 121 15.02 3.82 -5.64
C VAL A 121 15.45 2.87 -4.51
N VAL A 122 15.00 3.11 -3.29
CA VAL A 122 15.29 2.22 -2.15
C VAL A 122 14.64 0.85 -2.34
N GLN A 123 13.42 0.79 -2.89
CA GLN A 123 12.74 -0.45 -3.25
C GLN A 123 13.57 -1.26 -4.25
N LYS A 124 14.17 -0.61 -5.27
CA LYS A 124 15.08 -1.23 -6.22
C LYS A 124 16.33 -1.80 -5.52
N ALA A 125 16.90 -1.06 -4.57
CA ALA A 125 18.06 -1.51 -3.81
C ALA A 125 17.74 -2.74 -2.92
N LEU A 126 16.55 -2.77 -2.30
CA LEU A 126 16.10 -3.88 -1.46
C LEU A 126 15.76 -5.14 -2.26
N LEU A 127 15.07 -4.99 -3.39
CA LEU A 127 14.63 -6.09 -4.24
C LEU A 127 15.73 -6.59 -5.19
N GLY A 128 16.72 -5.75 -5.53
CA GLY A 128 17.81 -6.11 -6.44
C GLY A 128 17.30 -6.71 -7.76
N ARG A 129 17.66 -7.97 -8.05
CA ARG A 129 17.24 -8.70 -9.27
C ARG A 129 15.73 -9.02 -9.35
N TYR A 130 15.00 -8.91 -8.24
CA TYR A 130 13.54 -9.12 -8.24
C TYR A 130 12.77 -7.85 -8.63
N PHE A 131 13.46 -6.73 -8.80
CA PHE A 131 12.87 -5.51 -9.33
C PHE A 131 12.56 -5.67 -10.82
N THR A 132 11.31 -5.67 -11.20
CA THR A 132 10.84 -5.89 -12.58
C THR A 132 10.38 -4.61 -13.25
N VAL A 133 10.24 -4.61 -14.57
CA VAL A 133 9.70 -3.49 -15.35
C VAL A 133 8.30 -3.06 -14.84
N GLY A 134 7.53 -3.97 -14.25
CA GLY A 134 6.25 -3.65 -13.62
C GLY A 134 6.35 -2.60 -12.50
N HIS A 135 7.49 -2.52 -11.81
CA HIS A 135 7.71 -1.48 -10.78
C HIS A 135 7.97 -0.10 -11.41
N LEU A 136 8.48 -0.04 -12.66
CA LEU A 136 8.65 1.24 -13.37
C LEU A 136 7.31 1.88 -13.74
N MET A 137 6.24 1.08 -13.86
CA MET A 137 4.88 1.59 -14.06
C MET A 137 4.37 2.41 -12.85
N GLN A 138 5.07 2.35 -11.71
CA GLN A 138 4.79 3.21 -10.57
C GLN A 138 5.16 4.68 -10.85
N ILE A 139 6.15 4.95 -11.72
CA ILE A 139 6.61 6.34 -12.02
C ILE A 139 5.49 7.19 -12.61
N PRO A 140 4.83 6.82 -13.74
CA PRO A 140 3.72 7.60 -14.27
C PRO A 140 2.54 7.67 -13.30
N ALA A 141 2.30 6.61 -12.52
CA ALA A 141 1.25 6.60 -11.49
C ALA A 141 1.49 7.65 -10.41
N VAL A 142 2.72 7.75 -9.91
CA VAL A 142 3.09 8.72 -8.86
C VAL A 142 3.11 10.14 -9.39
N PHE A 143 3.55 10.35 -10.63
CA PHE A 143 3.46 11.65 -11.28
C PHE A 143 2.00 12.12 -11.36
N LEU A 144 1.10 11.27 -11.83
CA LEU A 144 -0.32 11.57 -11.91
C LEU A 144 -0.93 11.83 -10.52
N PHE A 145 -0.52 11.05 -9.51
CA PHE A 145 -0.96 11.23 -8.14
C PHE A 145 -0.54 12.60 -7.57
N GLY A 146 0.71 13.02 -7.83
CA GLY A 146 1.19 14.35 -7.45
C GLY A 146 0.39 15.48 -8.08
N VAL A 147 0.11 15.39 -9.39
CA VAL A 147 -0.74 16.36 -10.11
C VAL A 147 -2.16 16.40 -9.51
N PHE A 148 -2.74 15.26 -9.18
CA PHE A 148 -4.06 15.21 -8.54
C PHE A 148 -4.06 15.81 -7.14
N ILE A 149 -2.99 15.59 -6.34
CA ILE A 149 -2.85 16.23 -5.02
C ILE A 149 -2.85 17.75 -5.17
N ASP A 150 -2.03 18.31 -6.05
CA ASP A 150 -1.94 19.76 -6.24
C ASP A 150 -3.25 20.34 -6.77
N GLY A 151 -3.90 19.66 -7.71
CA GLY A 151 -5.21 20.05 -8.22
C GLY A 151 -6.28 20.08 -7.12
N TRP A 152 -6.34 19.05 -6.26
CA TRP A 152 -7.29 19.01 -5.16
C TRP A 152 -6.93 19.97 -4.01
N MET A 153 -5.65 20.19 -3.72
CA MET A 153 -5.20 21.19 -2.74
C MET A 153 -5.70 22.58 -3.15
N TRP A 154 -5.56 22.93 -4.43
CA TRP A 154 -6.08 24.18 -4.96
C TRP A 154 -7.62 24.21 -4.93
N ALA A 155 -8.28 23.16 -5.41
CA ALA A 155 -9.74 23.09 -5.51
C ALA A 155 -10.44 23.08 -4.15
N THR A 156 -9.79 22.59 -3.09
CA THR A 156 -10.35 22.50 -1.73
C THR A 156 -9.80 23.60 -0.79
N SER A 157 -8.98 24.51 -1.29
CA SER A 157 -8.40 25.60 -0.47
C SER A 157 -9.45 26.50 0.18
N TYR A 158 -10.60 26.69 -0.48
CA TYR A 158 -11.71 27.49 0.07
C TYR A 158 -12.43 26.82 1.28
N LEU A 159 -12.17 25.53 1.52
CA LEU A 159 -12.70 24.80 2.69
C LEU A 159 -11.87 25.00 3.95
N MET A 160 -10.70 25.64 3.84
CA MET A 160 -9.87 25.95 5.00
C MET A 160 -10.62 26.84 5.97
N THR A 161 -10.60 26.47 7.23
CA THR A 161 -11.33 27.16 8.30
C THR A 161 -10.53 27.16 9.58
N ASP A 162 -10.73 28.20 10.42
CA ASP A 162 -10.11 28.27 11.75
C ASP A 162 -11.00 27.63 12.83
N VAL A 163 -12.20 27.21 12.47
CA VAL A 163 -13.14 26.59 13.41
C VAL A 163 -12.77 25.13 13.63
N TYR A 164 -12.29 24.80 14.82
CA TYR A 164 -11.77 23.47 15.19
C TYR A 164 -12.72 22.30 14.83
N TRP A 165 -14.00 22.48 15.09
CA TRP A 165 -14.97 21.42 14.83
C TRP A 165 -15.20 21.16 13.32
N GLN A 166 -15.09 22.18 12.48
CA GLN A 166 -15.12 22.03 11.02
C GLN A 166 -13.83 21.36 10.51
N GLN A 167 -12.68 21.75 11.08
CA GLN A 167 -11.41 21.08 10.82
C GLN A 167 -11.47 19.59 11.16
N MET A 168 -12.05 19.24 12.33
CA MET A 168 -12.22 17.85 12.75
C MET A 168 -13.13 17.08 11.77
N LEU A 169 -14.25 17.66 11.38
CA LEU A 169 -15.16 17.03 10.41
C LEU A 169 -14.47 16.81 9.07
N MET A 170 -13.71 17.79 8.60
CA MET A 170 -12.96 17.71 7.35
C MET A 170 -11.87 16.63 7.41
N CYS A 171 -11.16 16.52 8.54
CA CYS A 171 -10.19 15.45 8.79
C CYS A 171 -10.85 14.06 8.78
N LEU A 172 -12.01 13.91 9.41
CA LEU A 172 -12.76 12.65 9.44
C LEU A 172 -13.22 12.25 8.04
N VAL A 173 -13.88 13.15 7.31
CA VAL A 173 -14.36 12.92 5.95
C VAL A 173 -13.18 12.63 5.01
N GLY A 174 -12.11 13.43 5.07
CA GLY A 174 -10.91 13.23 4.28
C GLY A 174 -10.26 11.86 4.52
N SER A 175 -10.20 11.42 5.77
CA SER A 175 -9.68 10.09 6.13
C SER A 175 -10.56 8.96 5.61
N MET A 176 -11.88 9.13 5.60
CA MET A 176 -12.80 8.14 5.01
C MET A 176 -12.65 8.08 3.48
N VAL A 177 -12.55 9.23 2.82
CA VAL A 177 -12.32 9.32 1.37
C VAL A 177 -10.98 8.69 0.99
N LEU A 178 -9.92 8.97 1.77
CA LEU A 178 -8.61 8.34 1.56
C LEU A 178 -8.70 6.81 1.70
N GLY A 179 -9.39 6.32 2.72
CA GLY A 179 -9.61 4.88 2.91
C GLY A 179 -10.41 4.22 1.79
N LEU A 180 -11.39 4.93 1.22
CA LEU A 180 -12.12 4.49 0.02
C LEU A 180 -11.18 4.41 -1.18
N GLY A 181 -10.37 5.44 -1.42
CA GLY A 181 -9.40 5.48 -2.50
C GLY A 181 -8.40 4.33 -2.43
N VAL A 182 -7.80 4.09 -1.26
CA VAL A 182 -6.90 2.94 -1.03
C VAL A 182 -7.61 1.61 -1.26
N SER A 183 -8.89 1.47 -0.87
CA SER A 183 -9.64 0.24 -1.13
C SER A 183 -9.90 -0.01 -2.62
N LEU A 184 -10.10 1.05 -3.41
CA LEU A 184 -10.22 1.01 -4.87
C LEU A 184 -8.88 0.69 -5.54
N GLU A 185 -7.78 1.24 -5.02
CA GLU A 185 -6.42 0.93 -5.48
C GLU A 185 -6.12 -0.56 -5.36
N ILE A 186 -6.37 -1.15 -4.21
CA ILE A 186 -6.16 -2.59 -3.94
C ILE A 186 -6.96 -3.46 -4.92
N ILE A 187 -8.19 -3.08 -5.25
CA ILE A 187 -9.06 -3.88 -6.14
C ILE A 187 -8.68 -3.74 -7.60
N SER A 188 -8.24 -2.56 -8.04
CA SER A 188 -7.79 -2.35 -9.41
C SER A 188 -6.66 -3.30 -9.80
N ASN A 189 -5.83 -3.70 -8.85
CA ASN A 189 -4.72 -4.64 -9.03
C ASN A 189 -3.86 -4.32 -10.26
N ALA A 190 -3.67 -3.02 -10.54
CA ALA A 190 -2.84 -2.54 -11.64
C ALA A 190 -1.38 -2.42 -11.22
N THR A 191 -1.12 -1.58 -10.23
CA THR A 191 0.18 -1.38 -9.59
C THR A 191 -0.05 -0.96 -8.13
N VAL A 192 1.02 -0.80 -7.38
CA VAL A 192 0.98 -0.36 -5.98
C VAL A 192 1.81 0.92 -5.87
N LEU A 193 1.35 1.89 -5.12
CA LEU A 193 2.13 3.11 -4.87
C LEU A 193 3.47 2.79 -4.20
N PRO A 194 4.57 3.52 -4.52
CA PRO A 194 5.91 3.22 -3.99
C PRO A 194 6.00 3.21 -2.46
N GLY A 195 5.19 4.01 -1.76
CA GLY A 195 5.14 3.99 -0.31
C GLY A 195 4.69 2.64 0.26
N GLU A 196 3.65 2.05 -0.31
CA GLU A 196 3.20 0.71 0.07
C GLU A 196 4.11 -0.37 -0.49
N GLY A 197 4.60 -0.20 -1.72
CA GLY A 197 5.59 -1.08 -2.34
C GLY A 197 6.88 -1.18 -1.53
N MET A 198 7.28 -0.10 -0.84
CA MET A 198 8.41 -0.10 0.09
C MET A 198 8.17 -1.03 1.28
N VAL A 199 6.99 -0.96 1.89
CA VAL A 199 6.61 -1.87 2.98
C VAL A 199 6.66 -3.32 2.51
N VAL A 200 6.12 -3.62 1.32
CA VAL A 200 6.18 -4.96 0.73
C VAL A 200 7.61 -5.42 0.48
N ALA A 201 8.49 -4.54 -0.01
CA ALA A 201 9.90 -4.86 -0.24
C ALA A 201 10.64 -5.18 1.08
N ILE A 202 10.35 -4.44 2.16
CA ILE A 202 10.90 -4.72 3.50
C ILE A 202 10.38 -6.06 4.03
N VAL A 203 9.07 -6.33 3.89
CA VAL A 203 8.47 -7.63 4.27
C VAL A 203 9.11 -8.77 3.50
N PHE A 204 9.31 -8.61 2.20
CA PHE A 204 9.98 -9.59 1.36
C PHE A 204 11.41 -9.90 1.85
N ARG A 205 12.14 -8.88 2.31
CA ARG A 205 13.52 -9.04 2.79
C ARG A 205 13.62 -9.57 4.21
N THR A 206 12.69 -9.17 5.09
CA THR A 206 12.74 -9.49 6.53
C THR A 206 11.88 -10.68 6.93
N HIS A 207 10.97 -11.13 6.05
CA HIS A 207 9.99 -12.20 6.32
C HIS A 207 9.09 -11.94 7.55
N LYS A 208 8.95 -10.66 7.95
CA LYS A 208 8.09 -10.26 9.08
C LYS A 208 6.66 -9.94 8.62
N ASN A 209 5.75 -9.82 9.58
CA ASN A 209 4.35 -9.50 9.32
C ASN A 209 4.19 -8.12 8.68
N PHE A 210 3.41 -8.05 7.58
CA PHE A 210 3.14 -6.81 6.87
C PHE A 210 2.61 -5.70 7.78
N GLY A 211 1.65 -6.02 8.68
CA GLY A 211 1.07 -5.02 9.57
C GLY A 211 2.10 -4.36 10.49
N ASN A 212 3.01 -5.16 11.07
CA ASN A 212 4.05 -4.63 11.95
C ASN A 212 5.05 -3.76 11.18
N ILE A 213 5.46 -4.20 9.97
CA ILE A 213 6.37 -3.43 9.12
C ILE A 213 5.68 -2.13 8.66
N LYS A 214 4.38 -2.18 8.30
CA LYS A 214 3.63 -0.97 7.91
C LYS A 214 3.60 0.06 9.05
N VAL A 215 3.26 -0.37 10.27
CA VAL A 215 3.26 0.52 11.44
C VAL A 215 4.65 1.09 11.70
N LEU A 216 5.69 0.26 11.65
CA LEU A 216 7.07 0.70 11.86
C LEU A 216 7.51 1.72 10.79
N PHE A 217 7.16 1.47 9.53
CA PHE A 217 7.44 2.37 8.41
C PHE A 217 6.70 3.70 8.57
N ASP A 218 5.40 3.68 8.87
CA ASP A 218 4.62 4.89 9.08
C ASP A 218 5.15 5.69 10.29
N CYS A 219 5.49 5.03 11.41
CA CYS A 219 6.11 5.69 12.55
C CYS A 219 7.49 6.28 12.21
N SER A 220 8.29 5.63 11.36
CA SER A 220 9.58 6.16 10.93
C SER A 220 9.43 7.42 10.08
N LEU A 221 8.41 7.49 9.22
CA LEU A 221 8.12 8.68 8.42
C LEU A 221 7.65 9.86 9.29
N VAL A 222 6.78 9.57 10.26
CA VAL A 222 6.33 10.57 11.25
C VAL A 222 7.51 11.09 12.06
N LEU A 223 8.38 10.20 12.55
CA LEU A 223 9.56 10.58 13.31
C LEU A 223 10.53 11.43 12.46
N ALA A 224 10.78 11.03 11.22
CA ALA A 224 11.60 11.80 10.29
C ALA A 224 11.02 13.19 10.03
N SER A 225 9.69 13.30 9.88
CA SER A 225 8.97 14.56 9.73
C SER A 225 9.16 15.47 10.95
N VAL A 226 9.02 14.93 12.18
CA VAL A 226 9.25 15.68 13.43
C VAL A 226 10.67 16.20 13.50
N LEU A 227 11.64 15.31 13.32
CA LEU A 227 13.08 15.67 13.43
C LEU A 227 13.45 16.73 12.40
N LEU A 228 12.97 16.59 11.16
CA LEU A 228 13.24 17.55 10.11
C LEU A 228 12.58 18.91 10.39
N SER A 229 11.31 18.92 10.81
CA SER A 229 10.59 20.16 11.16
C SER A 229 11.27 20.89 12.32
N LEU A 230 11.68 20.17 13.36
CA LEU A 230 12.38 20.77 14.50
C LEU A 230 13.76 21.29 14.12
N ALA A 231 14.51 20.56 13.29
CA ALA A 231 15.87 20.95 12.90
C ALA A 231 15.91 22.20 12.02
N VAL A 232 14.89 22.41 11.15
CA VAL A 232 14.91 23.48 10.15
C VAL A 232 13.95 24.61 10.50
N LEU A 233 12.72 24.28 10.95
CA LEU A 233 11.66 25.26 11.21
C LEU A 233 11.54 25.63 12.70
N HIS A 234 12.27 24.90 13.59
CA HIS A 234 12.15 25.02 15.06
C HIS A 234 10.73 24.87 15.60
N THR A 235 9.80 24.36 14.78
CA THR A 235 8.40 24.10 15.12
C THR A 235 7.96 22.77 14.50
N ILE A 236 6.99 22.09 15.13
CA ILE A 236 6.41 20.85 14.56
C ILE A 236 5.33 21.24 13.57
N VAL A 237 5.53 20.90 12.29
CA VAL A 237 4.61 21.20 11.20
C VAL A 237 3.97 19.90 10.68
N GLY A 238 2.66 19.94 10.43
CA GLY A 238 1.91 18.84 9.80
C GLY A 238 1.60 17.65 10.71
N LEU A 239 1.93 17.76 12.01
CA LEU A 239 1.67 16.70 13.00
C LEU A 239 0.90 17.27 14.18
N ARG A 240 -0.36 16.88 14.27
CA ARG A 240 -1.29 17.21 15.35
C ARG A 240 -2.16 15.99 15.64
N GLU A 241 -3.17 16.17 16.48
CA GLU A 241 -4.14 15.14 16.86
C GLU A 241 -4.79 14.45 15.65
N GLY A 242 -5.02 15.19 14.56
CA GLY A 242 -5.57 14.65 13.32
C GLY A 242 -4.69 13.59 12.65
N THR A 243 -3.36 13.61 12.84
CA THR A 243 -2.47 12.57 12.30
C THR A 243 -2.74 11.21 12.94
N ILE A 244 -2.99 11.17 14.24
CA ILE A 244 -3.33 9.93 14.95
C ILE A 244 -4.71 9.45 14.53
N ILE A 245 -5.67 10.39 14.49
CA ILE A 245 -7.04 10.11 14.05
C ILE A 245 -7.06 9.55 12.62
N SER A 246 -6.35 10.20 11.69
CA SER A 246 -6.28 9.74 10.29
C SER A 246 -5.61 8.37 10.16
N ALA A 247 -4.54 8.10 10.90
CA ALA A 247 -3.86 6.80 10.88
C ALA A 247 -4.81 5.64 11.26
N VAL A 248 -5.61 5.83 12.31
CA VAL A 248 -6.59 4.83 12.76
C VAL A 248 -7.77 4.76 11.79
N LEU A 249 -8.33 5.92 11.44
CA LEU A 249 -9.55 5.99 10.65
C LEU A 249 -9.37 5.52 9.21
N VAL A 250 -8.24 5.82 8.56
CA VAL A 250 -7.92 5.30 7.22
C VAL A 250 -7.87 3.77 7.25
N GLY A 251 -7.19 3.17 8.25
CA GLY A 251 -7.12 1.72 8.39
C GLY A 251 -8.50 1.07 8.60
N MET A 252 -9.38 1.69 9.40
CA MET A 252 -10.76 1.23 9.59
C MET A 252 -11.60 1.38 8.31
N SER A 253 -11.49 2.53 7.65
CA SER A 253 -12.21 2.84 6.40
C SER A 253 -11.83 1.90 5.27
N VAL A 254 -10.53 1.58 5.11
CA VAL A 254 -10.08 0.57 4.13
C VAL A 254 -10.74 -0.78 4.39
N ARG A 255 -10.81 -1.22 5.65
CA ARG A 255 -11.47 -2.49 6.00
C ARG A 255 -12.98 -2.47 5.70
N PHE A 256 -13.64 -1.36 6.01
CA PHE A 256 -15.06 -1.17 5.77
C PHE A 256 -15.36 -1.16 4.26
N PHE A 257 -14.70 -0.28 3.52
CA PHE A 257 -14.93 -0.13 2.08
C PHE A 257 -14.47 -1.33 1.26
N SER A 258 -13.44 -2.06 1.69
CA SER A 258 -13.00 -3.30 1.02
C SER A 258 -14.10 -4.35 0.90
N ARG A 259 -15.11 -4.34 1.78
CA ARG A 259 -16.27 -5.24 1.64
C ARG A 259 -17.16 -4.84 0.47
N TRP A 260 -17.33 -3.54 0.24
CA TRP A 260 -18.17 -3.00 -0.83
C TRP A 260 -17.45 -3.01 -2.17
N THR A 261 -16.21 -2.57 -2.19
CA THR A 261 -15.39 -2.51 -3.40
C THR A 261 -15.12 -3.91 -3.97
N ARG A 262 -15.09 -4.96 -3.15
CA ARG A 262 -15.04 -6.36 -3.63
C ARG A 262 -16.17 -6.74 -4.59
N ARG A 263 -17.31 -6.07 -4.54
CA ARG A 263 -18.40 -6.26 -5.51
C ARG A 263 -18.02 -5.75 -6.91
N LEU A 264 -17.09 -4.79 -6.98
CA LEU A 264 -16.53 -4.26 -8.22
C LEU A 264 -15.37 -5.11 -8.76
N ALA A 265 -14.86 -6.05 -7.98
CA ALA A 265 -13.75 -6.94 -8.38
C ALA A 265 -13.99 -7.68 -9.71
N PRO A 266 -15.19 -8.16 -10.05
CA PRO A 266 -15.44 -8.80 -11.35
C PRO A 266 -15.19 -7.90 -12.57
N LEU A 267 -15.22 -6.58 -12.38
CA LEU A 267 -14.98 -5.61 -13.46
C LEU A 267 -13.50 -5.56 -13.86
N PHE A 268 -12.61 -5.79 -12.87
CA PHE A 268 -11.17 -5.65 -13.00
C PHE A 268 -10.42 -6.99 -13.05
N TRP A 269 -11.10 -8.09 -12.66
CA TRP A 269 -10.48 -9.40 -12.55
C TRP A 269 -11.01 -10.32 -13.63
N ASP A 270 -10.11 -11.11 -14.21
CA ASP A 270 -10.46 -12.19 -15.14
C ASP A 270 -11.31 -13.25 -14.42
N LYS A 271 -12.39 -13.73 -15.05
CA LYS A 271 -13.32 -14.71 -14.46
C LYS A 271 -12.59 -15.94 -13.93
N GLU A 272 -11.57 -16.42 -14.64
CA GLU A 272 -10.76 -17.58 -14.26
C GLU A 272 -9.99 -17.35 -12.94
N LYS A 273 -9.48 -16.13 -12.74
CA LYS A 273 -8.77 -15.76 -11.49
C LYS A 273 -9.71 -15.59 -10.30
N LEU A 274 -10.91 -15.09 -10.54
CA LEU A 274 -11.97 -15.02 -9.53
C LEU A 274 -12.37 -16.43 -9.06
N GLU A 275 -12.52 -17.37 -9.98
CA GLU A 275 -12.82 -18.75 -9.64
C GLU A 275 -11.65 -19.43 -8.90
N LYS A 276 -10.40 -19.23 -9.33
CA LYS A 276 -9.21 -19.74 -8.60
C LYS A 276 -9.12 -19.17 -7.19
N ALA A 277 -9.38 -17.87 -7.01
CA ALA A 277 -9.40 -17.25 -5.68
C ALA A 277 -10.56 -17.76 -4.81
N ARG A 278 -11.73 -18.03 -5.42
CA ARG A 278 -12.90 -18.62 -4.74
C ARG A 278 -12.63 -20.06 -4.32
N ARG A 279 -12.06 -20.87 -5.20
CA ARG A 279 -11.66 -22.28 -4.90
C ARG A 279 -10.63 -22.34 -3.78
N ARG A 280 -9.61 -21.47 -3.79
CA ARG A 280 -8.62 -21.40 -2.69
C ARG A 280 -9.25 -21.04 -1.35
N ARG A 281 -10.26 -20.16 -1.31
CA ARG A 281 -10.98 -19.84 -0.06
C ARG A 281 -11.77 -21.02 0.47
N VAL A 282 -12.45 -21.76 -0.39
CA VAL A 282 -13.22 -22.95 0.01
C VAL A 282 -12.27 -23.99 0.60
N VAL A 283 -11.17 -24.30 -0.06
CA VAL A 283 -10.15 -25.25 0.42
C VAL A 283 -9.54 -24.79 1.75
N LEU A 284 -9.29 -23.49 1.93
CA LEU A 284 -8.81 -22.96 3.20
C LEU A 284 -9.86 -23.05 4.30
N GLN A 285 -11.15 -22.79 4.01
CA GLN A 285 -12.23 -22.95 4.98
C GLN A 285 -12.44 -24.39 5.39
N GLU A 286 -12.36 -25.33 4.46
CA GLU A 286 -12.44 -26.77 4.74
C GLU A 286 -11.25 -27.26 5.57
N SER A 287 -10.05 -26.77 5.28
CA SER A 287 -8.83 -27.05 6.07
C SER A 287 -8.85 -26.43 7.48
N TYR A 288 -9.73 -25.48 7.77
CA TYR A 288 -9.92 -24.91 9.10
C TYR A 288 -11.08 -25.54 9.87
N ALA A 289 -11.95 -26.27 9.19
CA ALA A 289 -13.10 -26.95 9.80
C ALA A 289 -12.80 -28.43 10.15
N ALA A 290 -11.73 -28.99 9.61
CA ALA A 290 -11.18 -30.33 9.94
C ALA A 290 -10.02 -30.19 10.93
#